data_3571fed14d0d7fdbe36379dcfc6029b5
#
_entry.id   3571fed14d0d7fdbe36379dcfc6029b5
#
_cell.length_a   1.000
_cell.length_b   1.000
_cell.length_c   1.000
_cell.angle_alpha   90.00
_cell.angle_beta   90.00
_cell.angle_gamma   90.00
#
_symmetry.space_group_name_H-M   'P 1'
#
loop_
_entity.id
_entity.type
_entity.pdbx_description
1 polymer ?
#
loop_
_entity_poly.entity_id
_entity_poly.type
_entity_poly.pdbx_seq_one_letter_code
_entity_poly.pdbx_strand_id
1 'polypeptide(L)'
;KSSAASDVYKRQPKHYVRSVVKAIADMGVHFVMETTVGKDIMIEDIEKDNNAVFLDTGAWKQPILGIDGEGMAKFGLNFLVEVKGFMKRQIGKNVIVCGGGNVAMDVALTATRLGAETVTLVCLEQRQEMPASEEEIARALEEGVKIINGRGLHKLIYDGDQIKGLETSRCVSLRDPNGRFSPTYDETDLMTIHGDSVLLATGQRVDLDFLGEKYKEEVQSARGLIEVGEHNETRKPGVYAGGDAATGPSVAIKAIRAGANAAKAIHVYLGGKAEKRILQTGLFQNDKNGIVKTKGLTEKDTPLELRTLDQEDSTSLGAKQAADEAGRCMNCGCYSVNASDITPVLVALNATVVTTKKRMTADQLFTSSLKVEDMLEPGEIITEFEIPVPKGTAHYNKFRLRDSVDFAMVSAATCYQVENGRIQSASIVLGGVAPIPLRREEAEAYLTGKQISEEVAKTAADLALEDADPFEKNTYKVDIAKSMIKNSLIPVSYTHLRAHETSQDL
;
A
#
# COMPACT_ATOMS: atom_id res chain seq x y z
N LYS A 1 -1.05 -3.20 14.83
CA LYS A 1 -0.21 -4.05 15.69
C LYS A 1 0.14 -5.44 15.13
N SER A 2 -0.23 -5.85 13.93
CA SER A 2 0.15 -7.14 13.37
C SER A 2 1.46 -7.02 12.57
N SER A 3 1.45 -6.59 11.35
CA SER A 3 2.68 -6.24 10.60
C SER A 3 3.40 -5.02 11.20
N ALA A 4 2.64 -4.05 11.76
CA ALA A 4 3.21 -2.93 12.49
C ALA A 4 3.93 -3.34 13.79
N ALA A 5 3.48 -4.38 14.48
CA ALA A 5 4.23 -4.89 15.64
C ALA A 5 5.57 -5.50 15.21
N SER A 6 5.60 -6.24 14.11
CA SER A 6 6.82 -6.75 13.51
C SER A 6 7.77 -5.62 13.09
N ASP A 7 7.26 -4.57 12.43
CA ASP A 7 8.03 -3.38 12.08
C ASP A 7 8.61 -2.67 13.31
N VAL A 8 7.79 -2.45 14.33
CA VAL A 8 8.22 -1.78 15.58
C VAL A 8 9.24 -2.61 16.34
N TYR A 9 9.11 -3.93 16.32
CA TYR A 9 10.01 -4.79 17.09
C TYR A 9 11.33 -5.10 16.39
N LYS A 10 11.39 -5.06 15.06
CA LYS A 10 12.56 -5.47 14.30
C LYS A 10 13.24 -4.36 13.50
N ARG A 11 12.45 -3.46 12.90
CA ARG A 11 12.91 -2.60 11.81
C ARG A 11 13.09 -1.13 12.18
N GLN A 12 12.46 -0.67 13.27
CA GLN A 12 12.57 0.72 13.69
C GLN A 12 13.34 0.87 14.98
N PRO A 13 14.30 1.82 15.06
CA PRO A 13 14.99 2.12 16.28
C PRO A 13 14.00 2.46 17.39
N LYS A 14 14.07 1.73 18.51
CA LYS A 14 13.13 1.89 19.63
C LYS A 14 13.07 3.32 20.18
N HIS A 15 14.15 4.08 20.05
CA HIS A 15 14.18 5.47 20.52
C HIS A 15 13.27 6.39 19.69
N TYR A 16 13.12 6.16 18.37
CA TYR A 16 12.16 6.92 17.55
C TYR A 16 10.72 6.63 17.97
N VAL A 17 10.37 5.35 18.15
CA VAL A 17 9.03 4.99 18.61
C VAL A 17 8.74 5.61 19.97
N ARG A 18 9.70 5.55 20.91
CA ARG A 18 9.56 6.18 22.22
C ARG A 18 9.42 7.70 22.15
N SER A 19 10.14 8.36 21.24
CA SER A 19 10.02 9.81 21.05
C SER A 19 8.65 10.20 20.52
N VAL A 20 8.07 9.41 19.61
CA VAL A 20 6.71 9.62 19.10
C VAL A 20 5.67 9.42 20.21
N VAL A 21 5.79 8.33 21.00
CA VAL A 21 4.91 8.09 22.15
C VAL A 21 5.00 9.22 23.18
N LYS A 22 6.25 9.69 23.46
CA LYS A 22 6.46 10.83 24.35
C LYS A 22 5.80 12.10 23.80
N ALA A 23 5.97 12.41 22.52
CA ALA A 23 5.32 13.57 21.91
C ALA A 23 3.78 13.50 22.01
N ILE A 24 3.19 12.32 21.83
CA ILE A 24 1.75 12.11 22.00
C ILE A 24 1.33 12.36 23.48
N ALA A 25 2.11 11.85 24.43
CA ALA A 25 1.86 12.09 25.85
C ALA A 25 1.97 13.59 26.20
N ASP A 26 3.00 14.28 25.67
CA ASP A 26 3.21 15.71 25.87
C ASP A 26 2.05 16.56 25.28
N MET A 27 1.28 16.03 24.33
CA MET A 27 0.05 16.65 23.81
C MET A 27 -1.17 16.48 24.74
N GLY A 28 -1.02 15.84 25.91
CA GLY A 28 -2.07 15.63 26.89
C GLY A 28 -2.81 14.30 26.77
N VAL A 29 -2.31 13.36 26.00
CA VAL A 29 -2.88 11.99 25.93
C VAL A 29 -2.43 11.19 27.15
N HIS A 30 -3.40 10.66 27.89
CA HIS A 30 -3.16 9.82 29.05
C HIS A 30 -3.12 8.33 28.65
N PHE A 31 -2.03 7.66 28.97
CA PHE A 31 -1.88 6.22 28.77
C PHE A 31 -2.23 5.47 30.04
N VAL A 32 -3.31 4.69 30.04
CA VAL A 32 -3.67 3.80 31.12
C VAL A 32 -3.09 2.41 30.80
N MET A 33 -1.97 2.11 31.46
CA MET A 33 -1.23 0.88 31.26
C MET A 33 -1.74 -0.24 32.18
N GLU A 34 -1.38 -1.50 31.86
CA GLU A 34 -1.72 -2.69 32.66
C GLU A 34 -3.22 -2.85 32.92
N THR A 35 -4.04 -2.35 32.01
CA THR A 35 -5.51 -2.37 32.10
C THR A 35 -6.10 -3.10 30.91
N THR A 36 -6.85 -4.16 31.18
CA THR A 36 -7.50 -4.99 30.17
C THR A 36 -8.98 -4.67 30.10
N VAL A 37 -9.43 -4.15 28.96
CA VAL A 37 -10.86 -3.92 28.71
C VAL A 37 -11.58 -5.27 28.61
N GLY A 38 -12.75 -5.36 29.26
CA GLY A 38 -13.51 -6.60 29.41
C GLY A 38 -13.11 -7.45 30.62
N LYS A 39 -12.08 -7.00 31.39
CA LYS A 39 -11.65 -7.66 32.62
C LYS A 39 -11.49 -6.66 33.77
N ASP A 40 -10.63 -5.66 33.61
CA ASP A 40 -10.33 -4.66 34.65
C ASP A 40 -11.27 -3.46 34.53
N ILE A 41 -11.74 -3.14 33.34
CA ILE A 41 -12.74 -2.11 33.02
C ILE A 41 -13.64 -2.60 31.88
N MET A 42 -14.93 -2.33 31.95
CA MET A 42 -15.86 -2.69 30.88
C MET A 42 -15.94 -1.57 29.82
N ILE A 43 -16.27 -1.95 28.59
CA ILE A 43 -16.39 -0.99 27.50
C ILE A 43 -17.50 0.02 27.74
N GLU A 44 -18.58 -0.39 28.42
CA GLU A 44 -19.70 0.45 28.80
C GLU A 44 -19.30 1.53 29.80
N ASP A 45 -18.35 1.25 30.69
CA ASP A 45 -17.82 2.26 31.63
C ASP A 45 -16.98 3.29 30.89
N ILE A 46 -16.19 2.85 29.89
CA ILE A 46 -15.41 3.75 29.03
C ILE A 46 -16.36 4.67 28.25
N GLU A 47 -17.42 4.12 27.66
CA GLU A 47 -18.43 4.94 26.94
C GLU A 47 -19.14 5.95 27.83
N LYS A 48 -19.46 5.56 29.04
CA LYS A 48 -20.15 6.44 29.98
C LYS A 48 -19.31 7.66 30.38
N ASP A 49 -18.01 7.45 30.50
CA ASP A 49 -17.07 8.48 30.94
C ASP A 49 -16.48 9.32 29.79
N ASN A 50 -16.78 8.94 28.52
CA ASN A 50 -16.24 9.61 27.35
C ASN A 50 -17.33 9.96 26.32
N ASN A 51 -17.11 11.03 25.58
CA ASN A 51 -18.05 11.50 24.56
C ASN A 51 -17.98 10.72 23.24
N ALA A 52 -16.84 10.06 22.99
CA ALA A 52 -16.63 9.16 21.85
C ALA A 52 -15.54 8.13 22.18
N VAL A 53 -15.60 6.96 21.53
CA VAL A 53 -14.65 5.87 21.71
C VAL A 53 -14.10 5.45 20.35
N PHE A 54 -12.78 5.21 20.27
CA PHE A 54 -12.13 4.65 19.10
C PHE A 54 -11.52 3.29 19.43
N LEU A 55 -11.96 2.23 18.73
CA LEU A 55 -11.52 0.87 18.93
C LEU A 55 -10.39 0.52 17.96
N ASP A 56 -9.18 0.35 18.45
CA ASP A 56 -7.99 -0.05 17.68
C ASP A 56 -7.23 -1.18 18.40
N THR A 57 -7.91 -2.28 18.62
CA THR A 57 -7.39 -3.41 19.40
C THR A 57 -6.42 -4.30 18.62
N GLY A 58 -6.34 -4.12 17.31
CA GLY A 58 -5.51 -4.94 16.42
C GLY A 58 -6.05 -6.37 16.26
N ALA A 59 -5.19 -7.27 15.76
CA ALA A 59 -5.50 -8.69 15.52
C ALA A 59 -4.47 -9.55 16.25
N TRP A 60 -4.78 -10.01 17.47
CA TRP A 60 -3.87 -10.72 18.35
C TRP A 60 -4.25 -12.18 18.62
N LYS A 61 -5.42 -12.62 18.12
CA LYS A 61 -5.91 -13.99 18.35
C LYS A 61 -5.28 -14.94 17.35
N GLN A 62 -4.75 -16.05 17.86
CA GLN A 62 -4.27 -17.15 17.02
C GLN A 62 -5.46 -17.80 16.32
N PRO A 63 -5.39 -18.04 15.00
CA PRO A 63 -6.34 -18.94 14.33
C PRO A 63 -6.19 -20.35 14.87
N ILE A 64 -7.28 -21.03 15.14
CA ILE A 64 -7.29 -22.45 15.48
C ILE A 64 -7.33 -23.22 14.16
N LEU A 65 -6.34 -24.10 13.95
CA LEU A 65 -6.19 -24.91 12.75
C LEU A 65 -6.93 -26.25 12.89
N GLY A 66 -7.12 -26.71 14.11
CA GLY A 66 -7.79 -27.98 14.43
C GLY A 66 -6.95 -29.22 14.15
N ILE A 67 -5.63 -29.09 14.13
CA ILE A 67 -4.71 -30.22 13.95
C ILE A 67 -4.36 -30.87 15.29
N ASP A 68 -4.08 -32.17 15.25
CA ASP A 68 -3.68 -32.91 16.44
C ASP A 68 -2.36 -32.38 17.04
N GLY A 69 -2.34 -32.15 18.34
CA GLY A 69 -1.21 -31.59 19.07
C GLY A 69 -1.02 -30.07 18.95
N GLU A 70 -1.93 -29.34 18.27
CA GLU A 70 -1.79 -27.89 18.04
C GLU A 70 -1.51 -27.09 19.32
N GLY A 71 -2.11 -27.49 20.44
CA GLY A 71 -1.95 -26.79 21.71
C GLY A 71 -0.52 -26.84 22.28
N MET A 72 0.35 -27.67 21.75
CA MET A 72 1.77 -27.73 22.13
C MET A 72 2.63 -26.74 21.33
N ALA A 73 2.15 -26.28 20.16
CA ALA A 73 2.84 -25.29 19.37
C ALA A 73 2.65 -23.89 19.95
N LYS A 74 3.62 -23.03 19.73
CA LYS A 74 3.57 -21.64 20.21
C LYS A 74 3.16 -20.69 19.10
N PHE A 75 2.29 -19.74 19.42
CA PHE A 75 1.93 -18.70 18.47
C PHE A 75 3.12 -17.76 18.19
N GLY A 76 3.47 -17.60 16.93
CA GLY A 76 4.66 -16.87 16.51
C GLY A 76 4.67 -15.40 16.96
N LEU A 77 3.53 -14.73 16.98
CA LEU A 77 3.44 -13.35 17.47
C LEU A 77 3.72 -13.28 18.98
N ASN A 78 3.18 -14.21 19.78
CA ASN A 78 3.48 -14.28 21.20
C ASN A 78 4.97 -14.54 21.45
N PHE A 79 5.58 -15.42 20.64
CA PHE A 79 7.01 -15.67 20.69
C PHE A 79 7.81 -14.37 20.44
N LEU A 80 7.48 -13.61 19.40
CA LEU A 80 8.14 -12.32 19.12
C LEU A 80 7.99 -11.32 20.27
N VAL A 81 6.80 -11.23 20.87
CA VAL A 81 6.54 -10.37 22.04
C VAL A 81 7.36 -10.80 23.25
N GLU A 82 7.41 -12.09 23.55
CA GLU A 82 8.17 -12.61 24.69
C GLU A 82 9.67 -12.38 24.54
N VAL A 83 10.22 -12.62 23.33
CA VAL A 83 11.65 -12.41 23.07
C VAL A 83 12.04 -10.95 23.24
N LYS A 84 11.23 -10.02 22.73
CA LYS A 84 11.54 -8.59 22.75
C LYS A 84 11.04 -7.84 23.99
N GLY A 85 9.87 -8.23 24.51
CA GLY A 85 9.24 -7.55 25.65
C GLY A 85 9.76 -8.07 26.99
N PHE A 86 9.85 -9.37 27.13
CA PHE A 86 10.19 -10.02 28.39
C PHE A 86 11.59 -10.62 28.45
N MET A 87 12.41 -10.40 27.42
CA MET A 87 13.79 -10.92 27.33
C MET A 87 13.87 -12.46 27.46
N LYS A 88 12.80 -13.18 27.11
CA LYS A 88 12.80 -14.64 27.06
C LYS A 88 13.54 -15.11 25.82
N ARG A 89 14.83 -15.35 25.95
CA ARG A 89 15.74 -15.72 24.85
C ARG A 89 16.03 -17.23 24.81
N GLN A 90 15.04 -18.05 25.18
CA GLN A 90 15.15 -19.50 25.07
C GLN A 90 14.36 -20.03 23.89
N ILE A 91 15.00 -20.81 23.06
CA ILE A 91 14.43 -21.48 21.88
C ILE A 91 14.98 -22.92 21.81
N GLY A 92 14.27 -23.82 21.18
CA GLY A 92 14.76 -25.14 20.85
C GLY A 92 15.93 -25.12 19.86
N LYS A 93 16.57 -26.26 19.69
CA LYS A 93 17.68 -26.39 18.74
C LYS A 93 17.21 -26.50 17.30
N ASN A 94 16.11 -27.24 17.10
CA ASN A 94 15.56 -27.52 15.78
C ASN A 94 14.14 -26.95 15.71
N VAL A 95 14.03 -25.74 15.15
CA VAL A 95 12.79 -24.97 15.16
C VAL A 95 12.07 -25.11 13.83
N ILE A 96 10.77 -25.40 13.89
CA ILE A 96 9.87 -25.42 12.75
C ILE A 96 8.97 -24.19 12.83
N VAL A 97 8.96 -23.37 11.77
CA VAL A 97 8.09 -22.20 11.64
C VAL A 97 7.07 -22.47 10.57
N CYS A 98 5.79 -22.27 10.88
CA CYS A 98 4.68 -22.58 9.99
C CYS A 98 4.03 -21.30 9.49
N GLY A 99 4.05 -21.08 8.18
CA GLY A 99 3.47 -19.91 7.49
C GLY A 99 4.39 -19.30 6.44
N GLY A 100 3.81 -18.60 5.44
CA GLY A 100 4.54 -18.04 4.28
C GLY A 100 4.60 -16.51 4.23
N GLY A 101 4.06 -15.81 5.25
CA GLY A 101 4.02 -14.34 5.30
C GLY A 101 5.22 -13.69 5.99
N ASN A 102 5.30 -12.36 5.96
CA ASN A 102 6.38 -11.59 6.61
C ASN A 102 6.54 -11.92 8.10
N VAL A 103 5.45 -12.16 8.82
CA VAL A 103 5.51 -12.57 10.24
C VAL A 103 6.26 -13.90 10.42
N ALA A 104 6.07 -14.84 9.50
CA ALA A 104 6.79 -16.12 9.52
C ALA A 104 8.29 -15.91 9.27
N MET A 105 8.66 -15.02 8.36
CA MET A 105 10.07 -14.63 8.14
C MET A 105 10.67 -14.02 9.41
N ASP A 106 9.95 -13.11 10.07
CA ASP A 106 10.40 -12.48 11.32
C ASP A 106 10.57 -13.49 12.45
N VAL A 107 9.65 -14.44 12.56
CA VAL A 107 9.73 -15.54 13.55
C VAL A 107 10.94 -16.42 13.27
N ALA A 108 11.16 -16.80 12.01
CA ALA A 108 12.27 -17.64 11.59
C ALA A 108 13.63 -16.96 11.86
N LEU A 109 13.79 -15.72 11.43
CA LEU A 109 15.00 -14.92 11.65
C LEU A 109 15.26 -14.70 13.16
N THR A 110 14.20 -14.46 13.94
CA THR A 110 14.34 -14.33 15.40
C THR A 110 14.80 -15.64 16.04
N ALA A 111 14.27 -16.78 15.62
CA ALA A 111 14.70 -18.09 16.10
C ALA A 111 16.17 -18.38 15.73
N THR A 112 16.59 -18.08 14.51
CA THR A 112 17.99 -18.19 14.06
C THR A 112 18.92 -17.36 14.92
N ARG A 113 18.60 -16.09 15.15
CA ARG A 113 19.41 -15.15 15.95
C ARG A 113 19.39 -15.43 17.46
N LEU A 114 18.45 -16.24 17.93
CA LEU A 114 18.46 -16.78 19.30
C LEU A 114 19.38 -17.98 19.45
N GLY A 115 19.96 -18.50 18.37
CA GLY A 115 20.91 -19.60 18.40
C GLY A 115 20.30 -20.98 18.14
N ALA A 116 19.14 -21.06 17.47
CA ALA A 116 18.65 -22.33 16.96
C ALA A 116 19.68 -22.95 16.00
N GLU A 117 19.95 -24.26 16.15
CA GLU A 117 20.89 -24.99 15.28
C GLU A 117 20.34 -25.14 13.85
N THR A 118 19.02 -25.36 13.75
CA THR A 118 18.32 -25.40 12.47
C THR A 118 16.97 -24.69 12.58
N VAL A 119 16.63 -23.91 11.55
CA VAL A 119 15.29 -23.31 11.40
C VAL A 119 14.72 -23.73 10.05
N THR A 120 13.57 -24.41 10.09
CA THR A 120 12.85 -24.85 8.90
C THR A 120 11.49 -24.16 8.85
N LEU A 121 11.27 -23.36 7.80
CA LEU A 121 9.99 -22.73 7.53
C LEU A 121 9.17 -23.58 6.57
N VAL A 122 7.91 -23.80 6.90
CA VAL A 122 6.96 -24.59 6.11
C VAL A 122 5.75 -23.74 5.76
N CYS A 123 5.36 -23.74 4.48
CA CYS A 123 4.19 -22.99 4.04
C CYS A 123 3.39 -23.69 2.94
N LEU A 124 2.12 -23.32 2.84
CA LEU A 124 1.17 -23.83 1.86
C LEU A 124 1.53 -23.43 0.44
N GLU A 125 2.05 -22.22 0.30
CA GLU A 125 2.31 -21.55 -0.95
C GLU A 125 3.53 -22.14 -1.66
N GLN A 126 3.51 -22.11 -2.99
CA GLN A 126 4.72 -22.28 -3.78
C GLN A 126 5.61 -21.03 -3.63
N ARG A 127 6.90 -21.15 -4.00
CA ARG A 127 7.87 -20.05 -3.80
C ARG A 127 7.40 -18.71 -4.38
N GLN A 128 6.77 -18.71 -5.55
CA GLN A 128 6.30 -17.52 -6.25
C GLN A 128 4.98 -16.95 -5.68
N GLU A 129 4.28 -17.75 -4.88
CA GLU A 129 2.98 -17.38 -4.30
C GLU A 129 3.09 -16.96 -2.84
N MET A 130 4.29 -17.01 -2.27
CA MET A 130 4.50 -16.64 -0.87
C MET A 130 4.11 -15.18 -0.64
N PRO A 131 3.28 -14.89 0.38
CA PRO A 131 2.85 -13.51 0.66
C PRO A 131 3.95 -12.65 1.33
N ALA A 132 5.06 -13.23 1.76
CA ALA A 132 6.23 -12.48 2.23
C ALA A 132 6.92 -11.74 1.08
N SER A 133 7.52 -10.58 1.38
CA SER A 133 8.29 -9.84 0.39
C SER A 133 9.55 -10.60 -0.01
N GLU A 134 9.99 -10.44 -1.28
CA GLU A 134 11.20 -11.07 -1.79
C GLU A 134 12.43 -10.73 -0.96
N GLU A 135 12.50 -9.51 -0.43
CA GLU A 135 13.59 -9.05 0.42
C GLU A 135 13.66 -9.86 1.73
N GLU A 136 12.51 -10.07 2.38
CA GLU A 136 12.46 -10.86 3.63
C GLU A 136 12.77 -12.34 3.40
N ILE A 137 12.30 -12.90 2.30
CA ILE A 137 12.61 -14.28 1.92
C ILE A 137 14.10 -14.43 1.63
N ALA A 138 14.68 -13.50 0.86
CA ALA A 138 16.10 -13.52 0.55
C ALA A 138 16.95 -13.43 1.83
N ARG A 139 16.57 -12.55 2.76
CA ARG A 139 17.25 -12.39 4.05
C ARG A 139 17.16 -13.67 4.91
N ALA A 140 15.99 -14.31 4.94
CA ALA A 140 15.81 -15.55 5.68
C ALA A 140 16.70 -16.67 5.13
N LEU A 141 16.76 -16.80 3.79
CA LEU A 141 17.64 -17.78 3.13
C LEU A 141 19.13 -17.47 3.37
N GLU A 142 19.53 -16.21 3.31
CA GLU A 142 20.89 -15.76 3.60
C GLU A 142 21.34 -16.11 5.03
N GLU A 143 20.43 -16.00 6.01
CA GLU A 143 20.68 -16.38 7.41
C GLU A 143 20.51 -17.89 7.67
N GLY A 144 20.35 -18.72 6.63
CA GLY A 144 20.36 -20.17 6.73
C GLY A 144 19.01 -20.81 7.04
N VAL A 145 17.90 -20.08 6.97
CA VAL A 145 16.55 -20.64 7.12
C VAL A 145 16.25 -21.55 5.93
N LYS A 146 15.83 -22.79 6.20
CA LYS A 146 15.36 -23.72 5.17
C LYS A 146 13.88 -23.50 4.91
N ILE A 147 13.47 -23.31 3.65
CA ILE A 147 12.07 -23.09 3.28
C ILE A 147 11.54 -24.31 2.54
N ILE A 148 10.44 -24.87 3.02
CA ILE A 148 9.69 -25.99 2.42
C ILE A 148 8.35 -25.45 1.97
N ASN A 149 8.17 -25.35 0.65
CA ASN A 149 6.97 -24.86 0.01
C ASN A 149 5.96 -25.96 -0.28
N GLY A 150 4.68 -25.60 -0.48
CA GLY A 150 3.62 -26.50 -0.93
C GLY A 150 3.24 -27.56 0.11
N ARG A 151 3.40 -27.28 1.40
CA ARG A 151 3.07 -28.21 2.48
C ARG A 151 2.10 -27.62 3.49
N GLY A 152 1.01 -28.34 3.77
CA GLY A 152 0.06 -28.05 4.84
C GLY A 152 0.41 -28.78 6.13
N LEU A 153 -0.02 -28.21 7.23
CA LEU A 153 0.13 -28.84 8.53
C LEU A 153 -0.87 -29.99 8.67
N HIS A 154 -0.40 -31.17 9.05
CA HIS A 154 -1.25 -32.33 9.27
C HIS A 154 -1.43 -32.63 10.76
N LYS A 155 -0.35 -32.91 11.48
CA LYS A 155 -0.36 -33.06 12.94
C LYS A 155 1.03 -32.81 13.54
N LEU A 156 1.08 -32.47 14.83
CA LEU A 156 2.33 -32.45 15.58
C LEU A 156 2.72 -33.87 16.02
N ILE A 157 4.02 -34.15 15.98
CA ILE A 157 4.59 -35.37 16.51
C ILE A 157 5.19 -35.05 17.86
N TYR A 158 4.73 -35.72 18.91
CA TYR A 158 5.17 -35.46 20.29
C TYR A 158 5.24 -36.75 21.10
N ASP A 159 5.97 -36.68 22.19
CA ASP A 159 6.11 -37.75 23.20
C ASP A 159 6.00 -37.11 24.59
N GLY A 160 4.89 -37.36 25.27
CA GLY A 160 4.52 -36.62 26.47
C GLY A 160 4.42 -35.12 26.17
N ASP A 161 5.14 -34.31 26.94
CA ASP A 161 5.18 -32.85 26.77
C ASP A 161 6.26 -32.35 25.77
N GLN A 162 6.95 -33.29 25.09
CA GLN A 162 8.05 -32.95 24.19
C GLN A 162 7.64 -33.05 22.73
N ILE A 163 7.78 -31.95 22.00
CA ILE A 163 7.66 -31.95 20.55
C ILE A 163 8.84 -32.69 19.93
N LYS A 164 8.57 -33.57 18.97
CA LYS A 164 9.54 -34.31 18.16
C LYS A 164 9.55 -33.91 16.69
N GLY A 165 8.52 -33.20 16.27
CA GLY A 165 8.41 -32.71 14.88
C GLY A 165 7.01 -32.37 14.47
N LEU A 166 6.88 -32.21 13.15
CA LEU A 166 5.63 -31.88 12.46
C LEU A 166 5.47 -32.83 11.27
N GLU A 167 4.31 -33.45 11.14
CA GLU A 167 3.90 -34.12 9.92
C GLU A 167 3.11 -33.16 9.06
N THR A 168 3.43 -33.13 7.77
CA THR A 168 2.81 -32.23 6.77
C THR A 168 2.25 -33.04 5.62
N SER A 169 1.17 -32.56 5.00
CA SER A 169 0.60 -33.11 3.75
C SER A 169 0.87 -32.14 2.59
N ARG A 170 0.93 -32.67 1.36
CA ARG A 170 1.13 -31.84 0.19
C ARG A 170 -0.08 -30.94 -0.06
N CYS A 171 0.13 -29.64 -0.20
CA CYS A 171 -0.90 -28.70 -0.63
C CYS A 171 -1.08 -28.84 -2.15
N VAL A 172 -2.29 -29.23 -2.57
CA VAL A 172 -2.64 -29.41 -3.98
C VAL A 172 -3.12 -28.12 -4.61
N SER A 173 -3.93 -27.36 -3.88
CA SER A 173 -4.44 -26.06 -4.31
C SER A 173 -4.64 -25.13 -3.11
N LEU A 174 -4.35 -23.86 -3.29
CA LEU A 174 -4.59 -22.82 -2.27
C LEU A 174 -6.02 -22.26 -2.34
N ARG A 175 -6.67 -22.35 -3.50
CA ARG A 175 -7.94 -21.67 -3.77
C ARG A 175 -8.95 -22.62 -4.36
N ASP A 176 -10.22 -22.36 -4.06
CA ASP A 176 -11.33 -23.01 -4.71
C ASP A 176 -11.54 -22.50 -6.17
N PRO A 177 -12.42 -23.12 -6.97
CA PRO A 177 -12.72 -22.67 -8.32
C PRO A 177 -13.24 -21.22 -8.42
N ASN A 178 -13.70 -20.64 -7.32
CA ASN A 178 -14.18 -19.26 -7.23
C ASN A 178 -13.07 -18.27 -6.79
N GLY A 179 -11.82 -18.74 -6.66
CA GLY A 179 -10.69 -17.93 -6.25
C GLY A 179 -10.60 -17.65 -4.75
N ARG A 180 -11.48 -18.21 -3.91
CA ARG A 180 -11.45 -18.04 -2.45
C ARG A 180 -10.39 -18.94 -1.85
N PHE A 181 -9.69 -18.44 -0.83
CA PHE A 181 -8.70 -19.21 -0.08
C PHE A 181 -9.38 -20.40 0.62
N SER A 182 -9.09 -21.61 0.10
CA SER A 182 -9.63 -22.89 0.57
C SER A 182 -8.64 -23.99 0.20
N PRO A 183 -7.56 -24.14 0.97
CA PRO A 183 -6.50 -25.07 0.63
C PRO A 183 -6.98 -26.52 0.68
N THR A 184 -6.53 -27.29 -0.31
CA THR A 184 -6.79 -28.74 -0.39
C THR A 184 -5.48 -29.50 -0.30
N TYR A 185 -5.54 -30.70 0.28
CA TYR A 185 -4.36 -31.49 0.61
C TYR A 185 -4.42 -32.90 0.02
N ASP A 186 -3.25 -33.43 -0.29
CA ASP A 186 -3.05 -34.84 -0.59
C ASP A 186 -2.59 -35.55 0.67
N GLU A 187 -3.54 -36.19 1.32
CA GLU A 187 -3.33 -36.94 2.58
C GLU A 187 -2.46 -38.21 2.41
N THR A 188 -2.13 -38.59 1.17
CA THR A 188 -1.27 -39.74 0.87
C THR A 188 0.20 -39.32 0.73
N ASP A 189 0.47 -38.04 0.47
CA ASP A 189 1.83 -37.47 0.36
C ASP A 189 2.20 -36.78 1.69
N LEU A 190 2.58 -37.58 2.67
CA LEU A 190 2.98 -37.11 3.98
C LEU A 190 4.52 -36.94 4.08
N MET A 191 4.94 -35.89 4.78
CA MET A 191 6.35 -35.65 5.09
C MET A 191 6.52 -35.28 6.56
N THR A 192 7.45 -35.94 7.23
CA THR A 192 7.83 -35.61 8.60
C THR A 192 9.03 -34.67 8.63
N ILE A 193 8.91 -33.59 9.39
CA ILE A 193 9.98 -32.65 9.67
C ILE A 193 10.29 -32.77 11.16
N HIS A 194 11.53 -33.16 11.49
CA HIS A 194 11.96 -33.28 12.88
C HIS A 194 12.29 -31.93 13.49
N GLY A 195 11.86 -31.72 14.72
CA GLY A 195 12.11 -30.48 15.46
C GLY A 195 11.61 -30.58 16.90
N ASP A 196 12.17 -29.76 17.77
CA ASP A 196 11.86 -29.71 19.19
C ASP A 196 11.01 -28.46 19.56
N SER A 197 10.76 -27.60 18.60
CA SER A 197 9.91 -26.41 18.75
C SER A 197 9.12 -26.16 17.49
N VAL A 198 7.80 -25.89 17.61
CA VAL A 198 6.93 -25.50 16.51
C VAL A 198 6.33 -24.14 16.80
N LEU A 199 6.51 -23.20 15.88
CA LEU A 199 6.02 -21.82 15.94
C LEU A 199 5.01 -21.58 14.83
N LEU A 200 3.76 -21.26 15.19
CA LEU A 200 2.67 -21.03 14.23
C LEU A 200 2.58 -19.55 13.87
N ALA A 201 2.82 -19.23 12.61
CA ALA A 201 2.68 -17.90 12.00
C ALA A 201 1.68 -17.93 10.83
N THR A 202 0.59 -18.68 11.00
CA THR A 202 -0.42 -19.01 9.99
C THR A 202 -1.55 -17.99 9.91
N GLY A 203 -1.29 -16.76 10.28
CA GLY A 203 -2.25 -15.67 10.28
C GLY A 203 -2.64 -15.21 11.66
N GLN A 204 -3.54 -14.25 11.70
CA GLN A 204 -4.02 -13.57 12.90
C GLN A 204 -5.50 -13.28 12.77
N ARG A 205 -6.22 -13.23 13.91
CA ARG A 205 -7.63 -12.85 13.96
C ARG A 205 -7.85 -11.74 14.97
N VAL A 206 -8.89 -10.98 14.75
CA VAL A 206 -9.35 -9.97 15.70
C VAL A 206 -10.04 -10.69 16.87
N ASP A 207 -9.74 -10.25 18.08
CA ASP A 207 -10.43 -10.69 19.28
C ASP A 207 -11.39 -9.58 19.74
N LEU A 208 -12.67 -9.88 19.74
CA LEU A 208 -13.73 -8.98 20.19
C LEU A 208 -14.46 -9.53 21.42
N ASP A 209 -13.95 -10.61 22.04
CA ASP A 209 -14.62 -11.26 23.18
C ASP A 209 -14.71 -10.34 24.41
N PHE A 210 -13.81 -9.36 24.48
CA PHE A 210 -13.82 -8.34 25.55
C PHE A 210 -15.01 -7.37 25.50
N LEU A 211 -15.70 -7.28 24.35
CA LEU A 211 -16.86 -6.40 24.19
C LEU A 211 -18.17 -6.97 24.78
N GLY A 212 -18.22 -8.29 25.04
CA GLY A 212 -19.47 -8.97 25.38
C GLY A 212 -20.43 -9.10 24.18
N GLU A 213 -21.36 -10.06 24.26
CA GLU A 213 -22.20 -10.45 23.12
C GLU A 213 -23.08 -9.31 22.58
N LYS A 214 -23.77 -8.61 23.48
CA LYS A 214 -24.65 -7.52 23.08
C LYS A 214 -23.92 -6.40 22.34
N TYR A 215 -22.72 -6.03 22.81
CA TYR A 215 -21.92 -4.98 22.17
C TYR A 215 -21.36 -5.45 20.82
N LYS A 216 -20.95 -6.72 20.73
CA LYS A 216 -20.52 -7.32 19.46
C LYS A 216 -21.61 -7.25 18.38
N GLU A 217 -22.87 -7.55 18.73
CA GLU A 217 -24.00 -7.47 17.79
C GLU A 217 -24.14 -6.06 17.17
N GLU A 218 -23.77 -5.03 17.92
CA GLU A 218 -23.86 -3.64 17.46
C GLU A 218 -22.71 -3.22 16.53
N VAL A 219 -21.54 -3.86 16.63
CA VAL A 219 -20.32 -3.39 15.92
C VAL A 219 -19.66 -4.43 15.03
N GLN A 220 -19.92 -5.72 15.22
CA GLN A 220 -19.22 -6.79 14.50
C GLN A 220 -19.86 -7.08 13.13
N SER A 221 -19.01 -7.29 12.12
CA SER A 221 -19.41 -7.80 10.81
C SER A 221 -19.48 -9.33 10.80
N ALA A 222 -20.10 -9.89 9.76
CA ALA A 222 -20.13 -11.35 9.52
C ALA A 222 -18.72 -11.98 9.36
N ARG A 223 -17.68 -11.18 9.13
CA ARG A 223 -16.29 -11.65 9.01
C ARG A 223 -15.54 -11.65 10.34
N GLY A 224 -16.17 -11.29 11.46
CA GLY A 224 -15.53 -11.20 12.77
C GLY A 224 -14.67 -9.96 12.97
N LEU A 225 -14.77 -8.97 12.08
CA LEU A 225 -14.12 -7.66 12.19
C LEU A 225 -15.11 -6.63 12.73
N ILE A 226 -14.64 -5.47 13.18
CA ILE A 226 -15.51 -4.34 13.46
C ILE A 226 -15.94 -3.71 12.14
N GLU A 227 -17.25 -3.60 11.91
CA GLU A 227 -17.81 -2.97 10.72
C GLU A 227 -17.76 -1.45 10.84
N VAL A 228 -17.19 -0.80 9.83
CA VAL A 228 -17.05 0.67 9.82
C VAL A 228 -17.50 1.25 8.48
N GLY A 229 -18.03 2.48 8.53
CA GLY A 229 -18.33 3.27 7.35
C GLY A 229 -17.12 4.05 6.82
N GLU A 230 -17.37 4.99 5.91
CA GLU A 230 -16.33 5.76 5.18
C GLU A 230 -15.44 6.59 6.11
N HIS A 231 -16.01 7.06 7.22
CA HIS A 231 -15.29 7.91 8.19
C HIS A 231 -14.86 7.14 9.45
N ASN A 232 -14.79 5.81 9.36
CA ASN A 232 -14.44 4.91 10.46
C ASN A 232 -15.47 4.85 11.60
N GLU A 233 -16.69 5.36 11.39
CA GLU A 233 -17.83 5.21 12.30
C GLU A 233 -18.36 3.78 12.29
N THR A 234 -18.74 3.25 13.45
CA THR A 234 -19.47 1.98 13.56
C THR A 234 -20.99 2.23 13.48
N ARG A 235 -21.78 1.16 13.49
CA ARG A 235 -23.25 1.29 13.61
C ARG A 235 -23.69 1.88 14.95
N LYS A 236 -22.84 1.84 15.97
CA LYS A 236 -23.11 2.39 17.30
C LYS A 236 -22.68 3.86 17.36
N PRO A 237 -23.61 4.81 17.60
CA PRO A 237 -23.29 6.24 17.67
C PRO A 237 -22.19 6.55 18.70
N GLY A 238 -21.25 7.40 18.34
CA GLY A 238 -20.12 7.76 19.20
C GLY A 238 -18.98 6.74 19.25
N VAL A 239 -19.15 5.57 18.61
CA VAL A 239 -18.12 4.53 18.55
C VAL A 239 -17.53 4.44 17.16
N TYR A 240 -16.23 4.47 17.08
CA TYR A 240 -15.41 4.42 15.86
C TYR A 240 -14.42 3.27 15.96
N ALA A 241 -13.94 2.80 14.84
CA ALA A 241 -12.89 1.77 14.84
C ALA A 241 -11.94 1.91 13.65
N GLY A 242 -10.74 1.33 13.79
CA GLY A 242 -9.75 1.36 12.75
C GLY A 242 -8.66 0.31 12.93
N GLY A 243 -7.62 0.44 12.09
CA GLY A 243 -6.52 -0.51 12.09
C GLY A 243 -6.97 -1.94 11.79
N ASP A 244 -6.19 -2.92 12.26
CA ASP A 244 -6.46 -4.33 11.99
C ASP A 244 -7.78 -4.83 12.60
N ALA A 245 -8.33 -4.14 13.60
CA ALA A 245 -9.63 -4.47 14.17
C ALA A 245 -10.79 -4.31 13.17
N ALA A 246 -10.67 -3.37 12.22
CA ALA A 246 -11.67 -3.10 11.21
C ALA A 246 -11.34 -3.71 9.83
N THR A 247 -10.06 -3.78 9.46
CA THR A 247 -9.65 -4.24 8.11
C THR A 247 -9.10 -5.65 8.06
N GLY A 248 -8.83 -6.26 9.21
CA GLY A 248 -7.94 -7.42 9.34
C GLY A 248 -6.46 -6.99 9.25
N PRO A 249 -5.52 -7.95 9.40
CA PRO A 249 -4.09 -7.66 9.38
C PRO A 249 -3.65 -6.89 8.14
N SER A 250 -3.01 -5.72 8.34
CA SER A 250 -2.62 -4.82 7.25
C SER A 250 -1.38 -3.99 7.62
N VAL A 251 -0.97 -3.08 6.74
CA VAL A 251 0.22 -2.22 6.93
C VAL A 251 -0.07 -1.04 7.87
N ALA A 252 0.94 -0.61 8.63
CA ALA A 252 0.83 0.44 9.65
C ALA A 252 0.24 1.76 9.13
N ILE A 253 0.57 2.15 7.89
CA ILE A 253 0.09 3.40 7.32
C ILE A 253 -1.44 3.43 7.13
N LYS A 254 -2.07 2.27 6.90
CA LYS A 254 -3.53 2.19 6.83
C LYS A 254 -4.16 2.39 8.21
N ALA A 255 -3.55 1.87 9.28
CA ALA A 255 -4.00 2.11 10.65
C ALA A 255 -3.88 3.59 11.04
N ILE A 256 -2.75 4.25 10.68
CA ILE A 256 -2.56 5.70 10.89
C ILE A 256 -3.64 6.50 10.15
N ARG A 257 -3.92 6.14 8.89
CA ARG A 257 -4.99 6.78 8.10
C ARG A 257 -6.35 6.62 8.73
N ALA A 258 -6.69 5.41 9.20
CA ALA A 258 -7.96 5.14 9.87
C ALA A 258 -8.11 5.98 11.13
N GLY A 259 -7.07 6.06 11.98
CA GLY A 259 -7.07 6.93 13.17
C GLY A 259 -7.25 8.41 12.83
N ALA A 260 -6.56 8.90 11.77
CA ALA A 260 -6.72 10.29 11.32
C ALA A 260 -8.13 10.59 10.78
N ASN A 261 -8.76 9.65 10.06
CA ASN A 261 -10.13 9.79 9.58
C ASN A 261 -11.12 9.78 10.73
N ALA A 262 -11.00 8.81 11.65
CA ALA A 262 -11.84 8.73 12.84
C ALA A 262 -11.73 9.99 13.72
N ALA A 263 -10.52 10.51 13.92
CA ALA A 263 -10.33 11.75 14.71
C ALA A 263 -11.09 12.94 14.10
N LYS A 264 -11.08 13.09 12.76
CA LYS A 264 -11.86 14.12 12.06
C LYS A 264 -13.37 13.90 12.23
N ALA A 265 -13.84 12.67 12.12
CA ALA A 265 -15.23 12.32 12.27
C ALA A 265 -15.71 12.54 13.71
N ILE A 266 -14.92 12.16 14.71
CA ILE A 266 -15.19 12.41 16.14
C ILE A 266 -15.24 13.91 16.39
N HIS A 267 -14.33 14.71 15.84
CA HIS A 267 -14.34 16.16 15.98
C HIS A 267 -15.67 16.76 15.50
N VAL A 268 -16.16 16.35 14.35
CA VAL A 268 -17.46 16.79 13.81
C VAL A 268 -18.62 16.29 14.66
N TYR A 269 -18.59 15.03 15.10
CA TYR A 269 -19.61 14.44 15.96
C TYR A 269 -19.77 15.21 17.28
N LEU A 270 -18.67 15.71 17.83
CA LEU A 270 -18.64 16.52 19.05
C LEU A 270 -18.96 18.01 18.80
N GLY A 271 -19.48 18.37 17.63
CA GLY A 271 -19.90 19.75 17.29
C GLY A 271 -18.78 20.62 16.71
N GLY A 272 -17.61 20.07 16.42
CA GLY A 272 -16.52 20.76 15.73
C GLY A 272 -16.83 20.97 14.25
N LYS A 273 -16.10 21.89 13.62
CA LYS A 273 -16.21 22.12 12.17
C LYS A 273 -15.18 21.31 11.44
N ALA A 274 -15.60 20.71 10.31
CA ALA A 274 -14.64 20.05 9.42
C ALA A 274 -13.62 21.06 8.89
N GLU A 275 -12.36 20.93 9.31
CA GLU A 275 -11.29 21.78 8.81
C GLU A 275 -10.84 21.27 7.42
N LYS A 276 -10.91 22.16 6.44
CA LYS A 276 -10.18 21.95 5.18
C LYS A 276 -8.70 22.19 5.46
N ARG A 277 -7.90 21.12 5.48
CA ARG A 277 -6.46 21.25 5.57
C ARG A 277 -5.97 21.92 4.28
N ILE A 278 -5.68 23.19 4.37
CA ILE A 278 -4.95 23.90 3.32
C ILE A 278 -3.49 23.45 3.46
N LEU A 279 -3.02 22.62 2.55
CA LEU A 279 -1.60 22.33 2.44
C LEU A 279 -0.93 23.63 1.96
N GLN A 280 -0.24 24.30 2.86
CA GLN A 280 0.70 25.35 2.45
C GLN A 280 1.89 24.65 1.80
N THR A 281 1.87 24.55 0.49
CA THR A 281 3.03 24.18 -0.29
C THR A 281 3.93 25.40 -0.37
N GLY A 282 4.98 25.43 0.45
CA GLY A 282 6.07 26.40 0.26
C GLY A 282 6.67 26.15 -1.12
N LEU A 283 6.64 27.17 -1.97
CA LEU A 283 7.32 27.15 -3.26
C LEU A 283 8.82 27.26 -3.00
N PHE A 284 9.55 26.17 -3.18
CA PHE A 284 11.00 26.20 -3.16
C PHE A 284 11.51 26.54 -4.56
N GLN A 285 12.32 27.59 -4.66
CA GLN A 285 13.01 27.91 -5.90
C GLN A 285 14.23 27.00 -6.03
N ASN A 286 14.24 26.15 -7.05
CA ASN A 286 15.43 25.40 -7.43
C ASN A 286 16.17 26.15 -8.54
N ASP A 287 17.45 26.40 -8.32
CA ASP A 287 18.35 26.85 -9.38
C ASP A 287 18.53 25.68 -10.38
N LYS A 288 18.11 25.89 -11.61
CA LYS A 288 18.17 24.86 -12.68
C LYS A 288 19.56 24.74 -13.31
N ASN A 289 20.46 25.67 -13.00
CA ASN A 289 21.81 25.70 -13.57
C ASN A 289 22.70 24.73 -12.81
N GLY A 290 23.07 23.62 -13.42
CA GLY A 290 24.02 22.68 -12.87
C GLY A 290 23.46 21.39 -12.26
N ILE A 291 22.24 20.96 -12.66
CA ILE A 291 21.72 19.64 -12.26
C ILE A 291 22.62 18.55 -12.84
N VAL A 292 23.41 17.92 -11.99
CA VAL A 292 24.26 16.78 -12.35
C VAL A 292 23.57 15.49 -11.88
N LYS A 293 23.31 14.58 -12.82
CA LYS A 293 22.75 13.27 -12.51
C LYS A 293 23.79 12.44 -11.76
N THR A 294 23.57 12.17 -10.48
CA THR A 294 24.44 11.32 -9.67
C THR A 294 23.70 10.05 -9.24
N LYS A 295 24.45 8.96 -9.09
CA LYS A 295 23.90 7.68 -8.61
C LYS A 295 23.45 7.85 -7.16
N GLY A 296 22.27 7.34 -6.82
CA GLY A 296 21.76 7.29 -5.44
C GLY A 296 22.66 6.50 -4.51
N LEU A 297 22.73 6.92 -3.28
CA LEU A 297 23.35 6.15 -2.22
C LEU A 297 22.36 5.06 -1.77
N THR A 298 22.88 3.86 -1.54
CA THR A 298 22.13 2.75 -0.96
C THR A 298 22.66 2.48 0.44
N GLU A 299 21.75 2.18 1.35
CA GLU A 299 22.13 1.64 2.65
C GLU A 299 22.86 0.32 2.46
N LYS A 300 23.80 0.03 3.34
CA LYS A 300 24.53 -1.23 3.34
C LYS A 300 23.92 -2.16 4.36
N ASP A 301 23.66 -3.39 3.96
CA ASP A 301 23.25 -4.42 4.90
C ASP A 301 24.35 -4.69 5.92
N THR A 302 23.94 -4.92 7.15
CA THR A 302 24.82 -5.38 8.22
C THR A 302 25.35 -6.76 7.84
N PRO A 303 26.69 -7.01 7.91
CA PRO A 303 27.26 -8.32 7.67
C PRO A 303 26.58 -9.40 8.53
N LEU A 304 26.43 -10.61 7.99
CA LEU A 304 25.69 -11.72 8.63
C LEU A 304 26.15 -11.98 10.06
N GLU A 305 27.46 -12.01 10.27
CA GLU A 305 28.11 -12.27 11.54
C GLU A 305 27.86 -11.19 12.61
N LEU A 306 27.41 -10.01 12.20
CA LEU A 306 27.10 -8.90 13.09
C LEU A 306 25.59 -8.70 13.31
N ARG A 307 24.73 -9.43 12.58
CA ARG A 307 23.28 -9.34 12.74
C ARG A 307 22.85 -9.96 14.07
N THR A 308 22.15 -9.17 14.86
CA THR A 308 21.64 -9.58 16.18
C THR A 308 20.19 -9.17 16.35
N LEU A 309 19.57 -9.57 17.45
CA LEU A 309 18.22 -9.13 17.82
C LEU A 309 18.16 -7.67 18.26
N ASP A 310 19.29 -7.09 18.63
CA ASP A 310 19.38 -5.77 19.27
C ASP A 310 19.97 -4.69 18.34
N GLN A 311 20.43 -5.07 17.14
CA GLN A 311 20.95 -4.18 16.12
C GLN A 311 20.07 -4.17 14.88
N GLU A 312 20.15 -3.11 14.11
CA GLU A 312 19.47 -2.98 12.83
C GLU A 312 20.17 -3.82 11.74
N ASP A 313 19.38 -4.33 10.79
CA ASP A 313 19.87 -5.16 9.70
C ASP A 313 20.56 -4.36 8.59
N SER A 314 20.46 -3.02 8.63
CA SER A 314 21.16 -2.13 7.73
C SER A 314 21.83 -0.99 8.49
N THR A 315 22.88 -0.42 7.89
CA THR A 315 23.56 0.76 8.42
C THR A 315 22.98 2.01 7.79
N SER A 316 22.45 2.92 8.60
CA SER A 316 21.97 4.22 8.14
C SER A 316 23.07 5.04 7.49
N LEU A 317 22.68 5.94 6.58
CA LEU A 317 23.60 6.91 6.00
C LEU A 317 24.15 7.84 7.09
N GLY A 318 25.44 8.11 7.06
CA GLY A 318 26.04 9.15 7.92
C GLY A 318 25.52 10.55 7.56
N ALA A 319 25.60 11.52 8.46
CA ALA A 319 25.04 12.86 8.27
C ALA A 319 25.47 13.53 6.95
N LYS A 320 26.74 13.39 6.54
CA LYS A 320 27.23 13.90 5.26
C LYS A 320 26.58 13.18 4.08
N GLN A 321 26.50 11.85 4.11
CA GLN A 321 25.88 11.04 3.05
C GLN A 321 24.38 11.35 2.94
N ALA A 322 23.68 11.52 4.07
CA ALA A 322 22.27 11.91 4.08
C ALA A 322 22.07 13.33 3.49
N ALA A 323 22.97 14.27 3.78
CA ALA A 323 22.94 15.60 3.18
C ALA A 323 23.23 15.56 1.67
N ASP A 324 24.22 14.75 1.24
CA ASP A 324 24.55 14.56 -0.17
C ASP A 324 23.36 13.93 -0.92
N GLU A 325 22.70 12.92 -0.34
CA GLU A 325 21.51 12.29 -0.93
C GLU A 325 20.30 13.23 -0.94
N ALA A 326 20.10 14.01 0.11
CA ALA A 326 19.06 15.05 0.14
C ALA A 326 19.34 16.14 -0.91
N GLY A 327 20.60 16.48 -1.16
CA GLY A 327 21.02 17.41 -2.20
C GLY A 327 20.73 16.92 -3.63
N ARG A 328 20.53 15.62 -3.83
CA ARG A 328 20.07 15.05 -5.10
C ARG A 328 18.58 15.25 -5.34
N CYS A 329 17.84 15.62 -4.31
CA CYS A 329 16.41 15.86 -4.43
C CYS A 329 16.17 17.09 -5.31
N MET A 330 15.52 16.87 -6.45
CA MET A 330 15.15 17.94 -7.38
C MET A 330 13.92 18.71 -6.91
N ASN A 331 13.37 18.39 -5.75
CA ASN A 331 12.13 18.97 -5.23
C ASN A 331 10.99 19.00 -6.29
N CYS A 332 10.75 17.86 -6.94
CA CYS A 332 9.91 17.72 -8.13
C CYS A 332 8.45 18.16 -7.92
N GLY A 333 8.05 18.45 -6.68
CA GLY A 333 6.72 18.97 -6.38
C GLY A 333 6.37 20.26 -7.15
N CYS A 334 7.36 21.11 -7.45
CA CYS A 334 7.14 22.32 -8.23
C CYS A 334 6.87 22.07 -9.73
N TYR A 335 7.30 20.92 -10.26
CA TYR A 335 7.04 20.54 -11.65
C TYR A 335 5.76 19.70 -11.80
N SER A 336 5.22 19.16 -10.72
CA SER A 336 4.01 18.33 -10.77
C SER A 336 2.75 19.12 -11.12
N VAL A 337 2.77 20.43 -11.02
CA VAL A 337 1.66 21.28 -11.44
C VAL A 337 1.39 21.11 -12.94
N ASN A 338 2.45 21.13 -13.77
CA ASN A 338 2.33 20.93 -15.21
C ASN A 338 2.14 19.46 -15.60
N ALA A 339 2.63 18.54 -14.78
CA ALA A 339 2.49 17.10 -14.97
C ALA A 339 1.29 16.51 -14.22
N SER A 340 0.40 17.35 -13.67
CA SER A 340 -0.80 16.90 -12.94
C SER A 340 -1.79 16.19 -13.88
N ASP A 341 -2.66 15.36 -13.31
CA ASP A 341 -3.67 14.61 -14.07
C ASP A 341 -4.66 15.54 -14.81
N ILE A 342 -4.91 16.74 -14.27
CA ILE A 342 -5.89 17.67 -14.82
C ILE A 342 -5.34 18.48 -16.02
N THR A 343 -4.04 18.76 -16.05
CA THR A 343 -3.47 19.63 -17.10
C THR A 343 -3.57 19.05 -18.50
N PRO A 344 -3.31 17.74 -18.76
CA PRO A 344 -3.57 17.15 -20.06
C PRO A 344 -5.04 17.26 -20.49
N VAL A 345 -5.97 17.17 -19.53
CA VAL A 345 -7.40 17.29 -19.81
C VAL A 345 -7.78 18.73 -20.20
N LEU A 346 -7.28 19.72 -19.46
CA LEU A 346 -7.53 21.13 -19.77
C LEU A 346 -6.97 21.53 -21.15
N VAL A 347 -5.78 21.02 -21.48
CA VAL A 347 -5.17 21.25 -22.80
C VAL A 347 -5.98 20.53 -23.89
N ALA A 348 -6.35 19.27 -23.70
CA ALA A 348 -7.13 18.50 -24.68
C ALA A 348 -8.51 19.08 -24.95
N LEU A 349 -9.14 19.71 -23.96
CA LEU A 349 -10.42 20.38 -24.07
C LEU A 349 -10.32 21.84 -24.52
N ASN A 350 -9.13 22.34 -24.82
CA ASN A 350 -8.86 23.73 -25.17
C ASN A 350 -9.46 24.71 -24.14
N ALA A 351 -9.29 24.44 -22.87
CA ALA A 351 -9.79 25.29 -21.79
C ALA A 351 -9.14 26.69 -21.83
N THR A 352 -9.89 27.71 -21.42
CA THR A 352 -9.37 29.07 -21.18
C THR A 352 -9.05 29.21 -19.70
N VAL A 353 -7.87 29.71 -19.40
CA VAL A 353 -7.42 30.04 -18.03
C VAL A 353 -7.63 31.55 -17.84
N VAL A 354 -8.38 31.91 -16.82
CA VAL A 354 -8.63 33.28 -16.42
C VAL A 354 -7.81 33.60 -15.20
N THR A 355 -7.09 34.69 -15.24
CA THR A 355 -6.31 35.20 -14.12
C THR A 355 -6.83 36.55 -13.66
N THR A 356 -6.28 37.06 -12.56
CA THR A 356 -6.59 38.46 -12.13
C THR A 356 -6.14 39.52 -13.11
N LYS A 357 -5.32 39.19 -14.11
CA LYS A 357 -4.76 40.17 -15.06
C LYS A 357 -5.04 39.86 -16.53
N LYS A 358 -5.18 38.61 -16.91
CA LYS A 358 -5.29 38.20 -18.32
C LYS A 358 -6.09 36.90 -18.51
N ARG A 359 -6.34 36.60 -19.76
CA ARG A 359 -6.94 35.32 -20.22
C ARG A 359 -5.97 34.68 -21.22
N MET A 360 -5.80 33.37 -21.11
CA MET A 360 -4.95 32.58 -22.00
C MET A 360 -5.49 31.17 -22.16
N THR A 361 -5.04 30.43 -23.15
CA THR A 361 -5.41 29.03 -23.30
C THR A 361 -4.65 28.18 -22.29
N ALA A 362 -5.23 27.03 -21.88
CA ALA A 362 -4.54 26.06 -21.04
C ALA A 362 -3.23 25.57 -21.71
N ASP A 363 -3.26 25.44 -23.03
CA ASP A 363 -2.07 25.12 -23.82
C ASP A 363 -0.96 26.17 -23.62
N GLN A 364 -1.27 27.46 -23.79
CA GLN A 364 -0.29 28.52 -23.54
C GLN A 364 0.26 28.53 -22.14
N LEU A 365 -0.57 28.24 -21.13
CA LEU A 365 -0.11 28.25 -19.74
C LEU A 365 0.78 27.06 -19.41
N PHE A 366 0.37 25.85 -19.81
CA PHE A 366 0.96 24.61 -19.31
C PHE A 366 2.04 24.01 -20.22
N THR A 367 2.10 24.42 -21.50
CA THR A 367 3.06 23.86 -22.46
C THR A 367 4.17 24.82 -22.86
N SER A 368 4.00 26.12 -22.65
CA SER A 368 5.00 27.13 -23.06
C SER A 368 6.18 27.25 -22.10
N SER A 369 6.04 26.82 -20.85
CA SER A 369 7.11 26.82 -19.87
C SER A 369 7.05 25.59 -18.96
N LEU A 370 8.19 25.17 -18.44
CA LEU A 370 8.29 24.12 -17.41
C LEU A 370 7.68 24.55 -16.06
N LYS A 371 7.52 25.85 -15.85
CA LYS A 371 6.93 26.41 -14.64
C LYS A 371 5.76 27.32 -14.98
N VAL A 372 4.63 27.08 -14.36
CA VAL A 372 3.45 27.97 -14.51
C VAL A 372 3.76 29.39 -14.05
N GLU A 373 4.59 29.55 -13.03
CA GLU A 373 4.98 30.86 -12.49
C GLU A 373 5.73 31.72 -13.50
N ASP A 374 6.43 31.12 -14.46
CA ASP A 374 7.13 31.85 -15.52
C ASP A 374 6.13 32.51 -16.49
N MET A 375 4.87 32.06 -16.52
CA MET A 375 3.80 32.53 -17.36
C MET A 375 2.86 33.54 -16.67
N LEU A 376 3.02 33.68 -15.34
CA LEU A 376 2.24 34.57 -14.49
C LEU A 376 3.10 35.72 -13.99
N GLU A 377 2.52 36.90 -13.86
CA GLU A 377 3.22 38.03 -13.23
C GLU A 377 3.22 37.90 -11.69
N PRO A 378 4.15 38.54 -10.99
CA PRO A 378 4.12 38.60 -9.55
C PRO A 378 2.77 39.07 -9.01
N GLY A 379 2.17 38.26 -8.11
CA GLY A 379 0.84 38.54 -7.55
C GLY A 379 -0.34 38.27 -8.48
N GLU A 380 -0.11 37.73 -9.66
CA GLU A 380 -1.17 37.24 -10.54
C GLU A 380 -1.68 35.87 -10.05
N ILE A 381 -2.99 35.73 -9.98
CA ILE A 381 -3.66 34.52 -9.45
C ILE A 381 -4.62 33.98 -10.52
N ILE A 382 -4.59 32.65 -10.75
CA ILE A 382 -5.61 31.99 -11.55
C ILE A 382 -6.92 32.00 -10.77
N THR A 383 -7.96 32.54 -11.36
CA THR A 383 -9.27 32.68 -10.72
C THR A 383 -10.29 31.70 -11.25
N GLU A 384 -10.14 31.24 -12.50
CA GLU A 384 -11.15 30.44 -13.17
C GLU A 384 -10.54 29.60 -14.31
N PHE A 385 -11.13 28.43 -14.56
CA PHE A 385 -10.96 27.66 -15.79
C PHE A 385 -12.30 27.58 -16.52
N GLU A 386 -12.38 28.15 -17.70
CA GLU A 386 -13.53 28.03 -18.58
C GLU A 386 -13.32 26.85 -19.50
N ILE A 387 -14.09 25.79 -19.31
CA ILE A 387 -13.97 24.57 -20.07
C ILE A 387 -15.11 24.50 -21.07
N PRO A 388 -14.84 24.52 -22.38
CA PRO A 388 -15.89 24.36 -23.38
C PRO A 388 -16.50 22.97 -23.25
N VAL A 389 -17.83 22.90 -23.43
CA VAL A 389 -18.51 21.60 -23.46
C VAL A 389 -18.02 20.83 -24.69
N PRO A 390 -17.47 19.61 -24.51
CA PRO A 390 -16.98 18.81 -25.63
C PRO A 390 -18.11 18.53 -26.64
N LYS A 391 -17.88 18.83 -27.91
CA LYS A 391 -18.84 18.53 -29.00
C LYS A 391 -18.76 17.07 -29.47
N GLY A 392 -17.96 16.23 -28.83
CA GLY A 392 -17.72 14.85 -29.20
C GLY A 392 -17.40 13.96 -28.00
N THR A 393 -16.68 12.90 -28.27
CA THR A 393 -16.24 11.94 -27.25
C THR A 393 -14.95 12.42 -26.61
N ALA A 394 -14.92 12.44 -25.29
CA ALA A 394 -13.73 12.77 -24.51
C ALA A 394 -13.40 11.61 -23.55
N HIS A 395 -12.14 11.21 -23.51
CA HIS A 395 -11.63 10.19 -22.62
C HIS A 395 -10.40 10.67 -21.87
N TYR A 396 -10.28 10.22 -20.62
CA TYR A 396 -9.06 10.35 -19.85
C TYR A 396 -8.66 8.99 -19.28
N ASN A 397 -7.52 8.51 -19.68
CA ASN A 397 -6.95 7.25 -19.22
C ASN A 397 -5.70 7.53 -18.40
N LYS A 398 -5.57 6.85 -17.25
CA LYS A 398 -4.45 7.00 -16.33
C LYS A 398 -3.88 5.64 -15.96
N PHE A 399 -2.61 5.42 -16.24
CA PHE A 399 -1.87 4.28 -15.73
C PHE A 399 -1.11 4.67 -14.46
N ARG A 400 -1.33 3.92 -13.38
CA ARG A 400 -0.72 4.12 -12.05
C ARG A 400 -0.36 2.77 -11.44
N LEU A 401 0.61 2.74 -10.53
CA LEU A 401 1.04 1.51 -9.86
C LEU A 401 0.20 1.18 -8.62
N ARG A 402 -0.41 2.17 -7.98
CA ARG A 402 -1.14 2.02 -6.73
C ARG A 402 -2.53 2.64 -6.85
N ASP A 403 -3.52 2.00 -6.23
CA ASP A 403 -4.90 2.51 -6.12
C ASP A 403 -5.05 3.63 -5.06
N SER A 404 -4.12 4.55 -5.04
CA SER A 404 -4.11 5.71 -4.16
C SER A 404 -4.09 6.99 -4.99
N VAL A 405 -4.07 8.15 -4.32
CA VAL A 405 -3.78 9.45 -4.95
C VAL A 405 -2.32 9.44 -5.38
N ASP A 406 -2.05 8.80 -6.51
CA ASP A 406 -0.72 8.68 -7.10
C ASP A 406 -0.67 9.42 -8.43
N PHE A 407 0.50 9.95 -8.78
CA PHE A 407 0.68 10.56 -10.11
C PHE A 407 0.61 9.49 -11.20
N ALA A 408 0.14 9.90 -12.37
CA ALA A 408 0.18 9.04 -13.54
C ALA A 408 1.63 8.68 -13.87
N MET A 409 1.91 7.40 -14.07
CA MET A 409 3.13 6.98 -14.78
C MET A 409 3.04 7.37 -16.26
N VAL A 410 1.84 7.21 -16.82
CA VAL A 410 1.43 7.68 -18.14
C VAL A 410 -0.04 8.03 -18.05
N SER A 411 -0.46 9.14 -18.65
CA SER A 411 -1.86 9.46 -18.88
C SER A 411 -2.08 9.92 -20.30
N ALA A 412 -3.29 9.74 -20.80
CA ALA A 412 -3.72 10.21 -22.11
C ALA A 412 -5.11 10.84 -21.99
N ALA A 413 -5.20 12.12 -22.34
CA ALA A 413 -6.44 12.85 -22.55
C ALA A 413 -6.71 12.95 -24.04
N THR A 414 -7.85 12.44 -24.50
CA THR A 414 -8.25 12.48 -25.90
C THR A 414 -9.64 13.08 -26.02
N CYS A 415 -9.84 13.93 -27.02
CA CYS A 415 -11.14 14.47 -27.37
C CYS A 415 -11.28 14.43 -28.89
N TYR A 416 -12.37 13.87 -29.42
CA TYR A 416 -12.60 13.83 -30.86
C TYR A 416 -14.08 13.94 -31.21
N GLN A 417 -14.37 14.61 -32.31
CA GLN A 417 -15.70 14.77 -32.84
C GLN A 417 -15.86 13.94 -34.12
N VAL A 418 -16.93 13.18 -34.23
CA VAL A 418 -17.25 12.35 -35.40
C VAL A 418 -18.53 12.89 -36.05
N GLU A 419 -18.47 13.13 -37.34
CA GLU A 419 -19.64 13.46 -38.16
C GLU A 419 -19.63 12.60 -39.42
N ASN A 420 -20.77 12.02 -39.77
CA ASN A 420 -20.91 11.12 -40.90
C ASN A 420 -19.91 9.95 -40.90
N GLY A 421 -19.60 9.42 -39.70
CA GLY A 421 -18.68 8.32 -39.51
C GLY A 421 -17.18 8.67 -39.66
N ARG A 422 -16.84 9.97 -39.79
CA ARG A 422 -15.46 10.46 -39.93
C ARG A 422 -15.12 11.44 -38.83
N ILE A 423 -13.87 11.37 -38.36
CA ILE A 423 -13.33 12.34 -37.39
C ILE A 423 -13.19 13.70 -38.04
N GLN A 424 -13.85 14.72 -37.47
CA GLN A 424 -13.77 16.11 -37.90
C GLN A 424 -12.67 16.86 -37.17
N SER A 425 -12.48 16.56 -35.93
CA SER A 425 -11.40 17.11 -35.09
C SER A 425 -10.96 16.10 -34.06
N ALA A 426 -9.70 16.12 -33.68
CA ALA A 426 -9.14 15.33 -32.62
C ALA A 426 -8.17 16.15 -31.78
N SER A 427 -8.04 15.82 -30.51
CA SER A 427 -7.03 16.32 -29.61
C SER A 427 -6.46 15.15 -28.81
N ILE A 428 -5.13 15.01 -28.76
CA ILE A 428 -4.41 13.96 -28.04
C ILE A 428 -3.32 14.62 -27.20
N VAL A 429 -3.45 14.53 -25.88
CA VAL A 429 -2.49 15.10 -24.94
C VAL A 429 -2.03 14.05 -23.96
N LEU A 430 -0.72 13.85 -23.87
CA LEU A 430 -0.09 12.89 -22.97
C LEU A 430 0.40 13.57 -21.69
N GLY A 431 0.27 12.89 -20.56
CA GLY A 431 0.82 13.30 -19.27
C GLY A 431 1.73 12.21 -18.68
N GLY A 432 2.63 12.60 -17.81
CA GLY A 432 3.58 11.68 -17.14
C GLY A 432 4.70 11.14 -18.05
N VAL A 433 4.78 11.60 -19.30
CA VAL A 433 5.80 11.20 -20.28
C VAL A 433 6.79 12.32 -20.61
N ALA A 434 6.45 13.56 -20.27
CA ALA A 434 7.29 14.73 -20.42
C ALA A 434 7.12 15.66 -19.20
N PRO A 435 7.99 16.66 -19.00
CA PRO A 435 7.86 17.63 -17.91
C PRO A 435 6.60 18.53 -18.02
N ILE A 436 6.01 18.61 -19.19
CA ILE A 436 4.79 19.35 -19.52
C ILE A 436 3.78 18.42 -20.18
N PRO A 437 2.48 18.78 -20.22
CA PRO A 437 1.51 18.09 -21.05
C PRO A 437 1.98 18.07 -22.49
N LEU A 438 2.01 16.92 -23.12
CA LEU A 438 2.55 16.74 -24.45
C LEU A 438 1.41 16.56 -25.47
N ARG A 439 1.09 17.62 -26.21
CA ARG A 439 0.11 17.56 -27.29
C ARG A 439 0.72 16.92 -28.54
N ARG A 440 -0.03 16.10 -29.23
CA ARG A 440 0.44 15.28 -30.34
C ARG A 440 -0.26 15.67 -31.66
N GLU A 441 0.04 16.88 -32.14
CA GLU A 441 -0.63 17.50 -33.29
C GLU A 441 -0.54 16.68 -34.59
N GLU A 442 0.56 15.96 -34.82
CA GLU A 442 0.73 15.10 -36.00
C GLU A 442 -0.26 13.93 -36.00
N ALA A 443 -0.47 13.32 -34.87
CA ALA A 443 -1.46 12.26 -34.69
C ALA A 443 -2.89 12.80 -34.80
N GLU A 444 -3.15 14.02 -34.29
CA GLU A 444 -4.43 14.71 -34.42
C GLU A 444 -4.76 15.01 -35.89
N ALA A 445 -3.77 15.52 -36.64
CA ALA A 445 -3.89 15.79 -38.06
C ALA A 445 -4.14 14.50 -38.87
N TYR A 446 -3.42 13.43 -38.55
CA TYR A 446 -3.62 12.13 -39.20
C TYR A 446 -5.05 11.61 -39.02
N LEU A 447 -5.63 11.77 -37.84
CA LEU A 447 -6.99 11.31 -37.54
C LEU A 447 -8.08 12.04 -38.28
N THR A 448 -7.84 13.29 -38.62
CA THR A 448 -8.86 14.17 -39.29
C THR A 448 -9.26 13.59 -40.65
N GLY A 449 -10.56 13.47 -40.88
CA GLY A 449 -11.15 12.88 -42.09
C GLY A 449 -11.18 11.36 -42.14
N LYS A 450 -10.55 10.67 -41.17
CA LYS A 450 -10.51 9.19 -41.11
C LYS A 450 -11.77 8.64 -40.45
N GLN A 451 -12.12 7.40 -40.82
CA GLN A 451 -13.07 6.59 -40.08
C GLN A 451 -12.33 5.86 -38.99
N ILE A 452 -12.88 5.81 -37.77
CA ILE A 452 -12.26 5.09 -36.65
C ILE A 452 -12.22 3.61 -36.97
N SER A 453 -11.03 3.03 -36.92
CA SER A 453 -10.76 1.61 -37.00
C SER A 453 -9.57 1.25 -36.15
N GLU A 454 -9.35 -0.04 -35.88
CA GLU A 454 -8.21 -0.50 -35.11
C GLU A 454 -6.87 -0.12 -35.74
N GLU A 455 -6.78 -0.19 -37.07
CA GLU A 455 -5.60 0.20 -37.85
C GLU A 455 -5.33 1.71 -37.75
N VAL A 456 -6.39 2.54 -37.90
CA VAL A 456 -6.29 3.99 -37.78
C VAL A 456 -5.87 4.41 -36.37
N ALA A 457 -6.45 3.78 -35.34
CA ALA A 457 -6.09 4.09 -33.96
C ALA A 457 -4.66 3.64 -33.61
N LYS A 458 -4.22 2.50 -34.14
CA LYS A 458 -2.83 2.04 -33.98
C LYS A 458 -1.85 2.99 -34.65
N THR A 459 -2.12 3.38 -35.89
CA THR A 459 -1.25 4.31 -36.65
C THR A 459 -1.18 5.67 -35.94
N ALA A 460 -2.29 6.19 -35.45
CA ALA A 460 -2.30 7.44 -34.68
C ALA A 460 -1.46 7.33 -33.39
N ALA A 461 -1.55 6.19 -32.70
CA ALA A 461 -0.73 5.94 -31.52
C ALA A 461 0.77 5.80 -31.84
N ASP A 462 1.11 5.20 -32.97
CA ASP A 462 2.50 5.08 -33.41
C ASP A 462 3.07 6.47 -33.78
N LEU A 463 2.33 7.29 -34.53
CA LEU A 463 2.71 8.66 -34.86
C LEU A 463 2.84 9.55 -33.61
N ALA A 464 1.96 9.37 -32.63
CA ALA A 464 2.01 10.14 -31.39
C ALA A 464 3.30 9.90 -30.60
N LEU A 465 4.00 8.84 -30.81
CA LEU A 465 5.22 8.43 -30.10
C LEU A 465 6.42 8.23 -31.04
N GLU A 466 6.36 8.75 -32.26
CA GLU A 466 7.44 8.57 -33.26
C GLU A 466 8.77 9.19 -32.81
N ASP A 467 8.70 10.36 -32.15
CA ASP A 467 9.83 11.12 -31.64
C ASP A 467 10.20 10.77 -30.18
N ALA A 468 9.61 9.68 -29.61
CA ALA A 468 9.88 9.30 -28.24
C ALA A 468 11.33 8.84 -28.06
N ASP A 469 12.03 9.45 -27.09
CA ASP A 469 13.40 9.12 -26.68
C ASP A 469 13.42 8.63 -25.22
N PRO A 470 13.01 7.39 -24.95
CA PRO A 470 12.95 6.86 -23.59
C PRO A 470 14.35 6.55 -23.05
N PHE A 471 14.53 6.72 -21.73
CA PHE A 471 15.71 6.19 -21.05
C PHE A 471 15.65 4.66 -20.95
N GLU A 472 16.80 4.01 -20.73
CA GLU A 472 16.93 2.55 -20.64
C GLU A 472 15.88 1.88 -19.72
N LYS A 473 15.53 2.53 -18.60
CA LYS A 473 14.62 1.94 -17.60
C LYS A 473 13.16 2.38 -17.73
N ASN A 474 12.79 3.18 -18.74
CA ASN A 474 11.41 3.65 -18.91
C ASN A 474 10.86 3.46 -20.33
N THR A 475 11.49 2.60 -21.13
CA THR A 475 11.03 2.21 -22.47
C THR A 475 9.58 1.71 -22.48
N TYR A 476 9.18 0.98 -21.45
CA TYR A 476 7.80 0.48 -21.23
C TYR A 476 6.74 1.58 -21.28
N LYS A 477 7.08 2.84 -20.97
CA LYS A 477 6.12 3.96 -21.04
C LYS A 477 5.63 4.23 -22.46
N VAL A 478 6.44 3.98 -23.47
CA VAL A 478 6.08 4.16 -24.88
C VAL A 478 4.94 3.19 -25.23
N ASP A 479 5.07 1.90 -24.88
CA ASP A 479 4.04 0.89 -25.17
C ASP A 479 2.73 1.17 -24.39
N ILE A 480 2.85 1.60 -23.13
CA ILE A 480 1.70 2.02 -22.33
C ILE A 480 1.00 3.20 -22.98
N ALA A 481 1.72 4.25 -23.38
CA ALA A 481 1.15 5.43 -23.99
C ALA A 481 0.43 5.09 -25.31
N LYS A 482 1.06 4.28 -26.18
CA LYS A 482 0.44 3.80 -27.42
C LYS A 482 -0.85 3.03 -27.15
N SER A 483 -0.83 2.12 -26.17
CA SER A 483 -2.01 1.35 -25.78
C SER A 483 -3.14 2.26 -25.27
N MET A 484 -2.81 3.28 -24.47
CA MET A 484 -3.80 4.21 -23.91
C MET A 484 -4.43 5.09 -25.00
N ILE A 485 -3.66 5.59 -25.95
CA ILE A 485 -4.18 6.34 -27.11
C ILE A 485 -5.11 5.44 -27.93
N LYS A 486 -4.64 4.25 -28.31
CA LYS A 486 -5.46 3.29 -29.06
C LYS A 486 -6.79 3.00 -28.38
N ASN A 487 -6.76 2.68 -27.09
CA ASN A 487 -7.95 2.33 -26.31
C ASN A 487 -8.91 3.51 -26.10
N SER A 488 -8.44 4.74 -26.14
CA SER A 488 -9.30 5.93 -26.05
C SER A 488 -9.99 6.27 -27.37
N LEU A 489 -9.41 5.89 -28.50
CA LEU A 489 -9.99 6.10 -29.83
C LEU A 489 -10.99 5.00 -30.22
N ILE A 490 -10.75 3.78 -29.76
CA ILE A 490 -11.67 2.66 -29.96
C ILE A 490 -12.40 2.45 -28.63
N PRO A 491 -13.67 2.82 -28.51
CA PRO A 491 -14.44 2.45 -27.32
C PRO A 491 -14.57 0.93 -27.33
N VAL A 492 -13.69 0.27 -26.60
CA VAL A 492 -13.79 -1.16 -26.35
C VAL A 492 -15.07 -1.36 -25.54
N SER A 493 -16.01 -2.14 -26.07
CA SER A 493 -17.25 -2.52 -25.39
C SER A 493 -16.95 -3.50 -24.22
N TYR A 494 -16.06 -3.13 -23.35
CA TYR A 494 -15.81 -3.79 -22.06
C TYR A 494 -16.69 -3.24 -20.93
N THR A 495 -17.86 -2.70 -21.26
CA THR A 495 -18.85 -2.25 -20.28
C THR A 495 -19.35 -3.39 -19.38
N HIS A 496 -19.16 -4.64 -19.76
CA HIS A 496 -19.57 -5.79 -18.94
C HIS A 496 -18.50 -6.28 -17.94
N LEU A 497 -17.21 -5.97 -18.14
CA LEU A 497 -16.17 -6.39 -17.21
C LEU A 497 -15.89 -5.32 -16.11
N ARG A 498 -16.06 -4.02 -16.41
CA ARG A 498 -15.91 -2.97 -15.40
C ARG A 498 -17.04 -2.90 -14.37
N ALA A 499 -18.24 -3.34 -14.71
CA ALA A 499 -19.35 -3.37 -13.75
C ALA A 499 -19.18 -4.46 -12.68
N HIS A 500 -18.33 -5.47 -12.91
CA HIS A 500 -18.01 -6.51 -11.93
C HIS A 500 -16.74 -6.22 -11.10
N GLU A 501 -15.79 -5.45 -11.62
CA GLU A 501 -14.58 -5.10 -10.86
C GLU A 501 -14.78 -3.92 -9.90
N THR A 502 -15.70 -3.01 -10.20
CA THR A 502 -15.97 -1.84 -9.32
C THR A 502 -16.92 -2.13 -8.16
N SER A 503 -17.55 -3.31 -8.11
CA SER A 503 -18.44 -3.69 -6.99
C SER A 503 -17.83 -4.71 -6.01
N GLN A 504 -16.58 -5.15 -6.23
CA GLN A 504 -15.88 -6.09 -5.33
C GLN A 504 -14.62 -5.52 -4.67
N ASP A 505 -14.17 -4.32 -5.06
CA ASP A 505 -12.96 -3.68 -4.53
C ASP A 505 -13.21 -2.31 -3.85
N LEU A 506 -14.45 -2.09 -3.38
CA LEU A 506 -14.78 -0.99 -2.47
C LEU A 506 -15.02 -1.48 -1.06
#